data_b1410915e954eab76661fd6e2ec3b3c6
#
_entry.id   b1410915e954eab76661fd6e2ec3b3c6
#
_cell.length_a   1.000
_cell.length_b   1.000
_cell.length_c   1.000
_cell.angle_alpha   90.00
_cell.angle_beta   90.00
_cell.angle_gamma   90.00
#
_symmetry.space_group_name_H-M   'P 1'
#
loop_
_entity.id
_entity.type
_entity.pdbx_description
1 polymer ?
#
loop_
_entity_poly.entity_id
_entity_poly.type
_entity_poly.pdbx_seq_one_letter_code
_entity_poly.pdbx_strand_id
1 'polypeptide(L)'
;MAPHPSPSPQGTRAKPFQLLSDDDLASCVHCGLCLDACPTFRQTGLETESPRGRIYLMTQWKRGQLPFNDRQARHIDLCLGCRTCEAVCPSGVPYGRIIEAGRSEVERLRTQTTTHRVAKLALRQIVAHPGRLRVFGAMTRAAQAVGLTSIVRSGRQLPQLRTQFKAPANRIAPAIGARLHRVAFLVGCVMPILYPQSHDSAVKLLQLAGCEVWFPQGERCCGALHAHNGDLEMAERLREANMRTYARGSFDALIVDSAGCGAHLKDFYPELKGRVKDLTEWLAEIGLPAPQREVKVRVTYQDACHLAHAQRIRKQPRDLIRAMPGVELVEMRHPDICCGAAGLYSTLEPEMSARILAEKMDDLLSTDAELVVAANPGCQMQLATGLRARGSRVGVGHVADLLVRAYQ
;
A
#
# COMPACT_ATOMS: atom_id res chain seq x y z
N MET A 1 25.14 -53.14 7.63
CA MET A 1 25.13 -51.95 6.74
C MET A 1 24.15 -52.20 5.63
N ALA A 2 22.97 -51.59 5.71
CA ALA A 2 21.95 -51.65 4.65
C ALA A 2 22.27 -50.57 3.59
N PRO A 3 22.11 -50.84 2.30
CA PRO A 3 22.43 -49.89 1.25
C PRO A 3 21.38 -48.75 1.23
N HIS A 4 21.90 -47.51 1.07
CA HIS A 4 21.09 -46.34 0.85
C HIS A 4 20.21 -46.47 -0.41
N PRO A 5 18.94 -46.07 -0.38
CA PRO A 5 18.12 -46.07 -1.59
C PRO A 5 18.63 -45.02 -2.59
N SER A 6 18.77 -45.47 -3.86
CA SER A 6 19.13 -44.63 -4.99
C SER A 6 18.06 -43.55 -5.23
N PRO A 7 18.44 -42.32 -5.60
CA PRO A 7 17.48 -41.27 -5.93
C PRO A 7 16.72 -41.63 -7.20
N SER A 8 15.39 -41.57 -7.15
CA SER A 8 14.52 -41.71 -8.32
C SER A 8 14.78 -40.61 -9.35
N PRO A 9 14.56 -40.86 -10.66
CA PRO A 9 14.84 -39.88 -11.73
C PRO A 9 13.90 -38.66 -11.56
N GLN A 10 14.51 -37.52 -11.31
CA GLN A 10 13.83 -36.22 -11.20
C GLN A 10 13.32 -35.85 -12.61
N GLY A 11 11.99 -35.90 -12.80
CA GLY A 11 11.35 -35.14 -13.87
C GLY A 11 11.81 -33.68 -13.80
N THR A 12 11.99 -33.05 -14.93
CA THR A 12 12.46 -31.67 -15.12
C THR A 12 11.57 -30.67 -14.38
N ARG A 13 11.69 -30.61 -13.04
CA ARG A 13 11.13 -29.50 -12.25
C ARG A 13 11.95 -28.26 -12.59
N ALA A 14 11.29 -27.23 -13.12
CA ALA A 14 11.91 -25.92 -13.30
C ALA A 14 12.71 -25.57 -12.04
N LYS A 15 13.95 -25.10 -12.22
CA LYS A 15 14.82 -24.72 -11.09
C LYS A 15 14.06 -23.77 -10.17
N PRO A 16 14.15 -23.92 -8.85
CA PRO A 16 13.47 -23.01 -7.91
C PRO A 16 14.07 -21.60 -8.01
N PHE A 17 13.25 -20.58 -7.67
CA PHE A 17 13.66 -19.18 -7.59
C PHE A 17 14.15 -18.55 -8.91
N GLN A 18 13.54 -18.94 -10.05
CA GLN A 18 13.87 -18.40 -11.37
C GLN A 18 13.47 -16.92 -11.55
N LEU A 19 12.44 -16.46 -10.82
CA LEU A 19 11.96 -15.07 -10.89
C LEU A 19 12.92 -14.07 -10.22
N LEU A 20 13.85 -14.55 -9.39
CA LEU A 20 14.87 -13.70 -8.77
C LEU A 20 16.00 -13.42 -9.77
N SER A 21 16.30 -12.15 -10.02
CA SER A 21 17.45 -11.74 -10.82
C SER A 21 18.75 -11.95 -10.04
N ASP A 22 19.77 -12.52 -10.68
CA ASP A 22 21.11 -12.66 -10.08
C ASP A 22 21.75 -11.29 -9.85
N ASP A 23 21.56 -10.34 -10.76
CA ASP A 23 22.08 -8.98 -10.64
C ASP A 23 21.44 -8.25 -9.46
N ASP A 24 20.11 -8.40 -9.28
CA ASP A 24 19.41 -7.79 -8.14
C ASP A 24 19.92 -8.35 -6.81
N LEU A 25 20.08 -9.67 -6.71
CA LEU A 25 20.63 -10.31 -5.50
C LEU A 25 22.07 -9.91 -5.22
N ALA A 26 22.90 -9.83 -6.28
CA ALA A 26 24.32 -9.46 -6.19
C ALA A 26 24.53 -7.97 -5.88
N SER A 27 23.52 -7.11 -6.07
CA SER A 27 23.60 -5.68 -5.74
C SER A 27 23.73 -5.42 -4.23
N CYS A 28 23.42 -6.42 -3.38
CA CYS A 28 23.55 -6.31 -1.93
C CYS A 28 24.99 -6.60 -1.46
N VAL A 29 25.67 -5.59 -0.95
CA VAL A 29 27.04 -5.69 -0.38
C VAL A 29 27.06 -6.06 1.11
N HIS A 30 25.93 -6.41 1.70
CA HIS A 30 25.76 -6.83 3.09
C HIS A 30 26.25 -5.84 4.16
N CYS A 31 26.32 -4.53 3.90
CA CYS A 31 26.85 -3.51 4.81
C CYS A 31 26.07 -3.32 6.12
N GLY A 32 24.80 -3.71 6.16
CA GLY A 32 23.97 -3.66 7.38
C GLY A 32 23.20 -2.36 7.63
N LEU A 33 23.37 -1.30 6.83
CA LEU A 33 22.65 -0.02 7.02
C LEU A 33 21.12 -0.14 6.98
N CYS A 34 20.58 -1.20 6.40
CA CYS A 34 19.14 -1.48 6.36
C CYS A 34 18.59 -2.11 7.66
N LEU A 35 19.43 -2.51 8.62
CA LEU A 35 19.01 -3.24 9.83
C LEU A 35 18.12 -2.37 10.72
N ASP A 36 18.63 -1.22 11.15
CA ASP A 36 17.92 -0.31 12.05
C ASP A 36 16.66 0.31 11.42
N ALA A 37 16.64 0.38 10.09
CA ALA A 37 15.47 0.84 9.35
C ALA A 37 14.39 -0.23 9.20
N CYS A 38 14.71 -1.52 9.42
CA CYS A 38 13.78 -2.62 9.22
C CYS A 38 12.87 -2.84 10.43
N PRO A 39 11.53 -2.69 10.30
CA PRO A 39 10.62 -2.87 11.44
C PRO A 39 10.68 -4.26 12.05
N THR A 40 10.81 -5.33 11.23
CA THR A 40 10.86 -6.70 11.75
C THR A 40 12.19 -7.01 12.45
N PHE A 41 13.29 -6.49 11.94
CA PHE A 41 14.58 -6.62 12.63
C PHE A 41 14.57 -5.88 13.97
N ARG A 42 14.09 -4.66 14.02
CA ARG A 42 13.95 -3.87 15.27
C ARG A 42 13.14 -4.60 16.34
N GLN A 43 12.10 -5.36 15.92
CA GLN A 43 11.24 -6.09 16.85
C GLN A 43 11.81 -7.43 17.30
N THR A 44 12.75 -8.03 16.55
CA THR A 44 13.24 -9.39 16.82
C THR A 44 14.73 -9.48 17.14
N GLY A 45 15.54 -8.56 16.61
CA GLY A 45 17.00 -8.63 16.64
C GLY A 45 17.59 -9.76 15.79
N LEU A 46 16.73 -10.49 15.02
CA LEU A 46 17.15 -11.65 14.25
C LEU A 46 17.59 -11.26 12.84
N GLU A 47 18.78 -11.70 12.43
CA GLU A 47 19.30 -11.43 11.09
C GLU A 47 18.37 -11.97 9.98
N THR A 48 17.75 -13.11 10.19
CA THR A 48 16.78 -13.71 9.26
C THR A 48 15.54 -12.82 9.01
N GLU A 49 15.24 -11.90 9.94
CA GLU A 49 14.16 -10.93 9.81
C GLU A 49 14.63 -9.58 9.28
N SER A 50 15.88 -9.51 8.82
CA SER A 50 16.47 -8.33 8.19
C SER A 50 16.36 -8.38 6.65
N PRO A 51 16.47 -7.25 5.95
CA PRO A 51 16.48 -7.23 4.49
C PRO A 51 17.64 -8.03 3.89
N ARG A 52 18.87 -7.81 4.40
CA ARG A 52 20.04 -8.52 3.89
C ARG A 52 20.00 -10.01 4.23
N GLY A 53 19.47 -10.40 5.39
CA GLY A 53 19.29 -11.80 5.76
C GLY A 53 18.30 -12.52 4.85
N ARG A 54 17.20 -11.84 4.46
CA ARG A 54 16.24 -12.36 3.47
C ARG A 54 16.85 -12.49 2.08
N ILE A 55 17.65 -11.51 1.64
CA ILE A 55 18.39 -11.61 0.37
C ILE A 55 19.34 -12.80 0.41
N TYR A 56 20.11 -12.95 1.48
CA TYR A 56 21.01 -14.09 1.67
C TYR A 56 20.24 -15.41 1.59
N LEU A 57 19.15 -15.56 2.33
CA LEU A 57 18.31 -16.76 2.31
C LEU A 57 17.83 -17.12 0.90
N MET A 58 17.26 -16.15 0.18
CA MET A 58 16.79 -16.35 -1.21
C MET A 58 17.94 -16.69 -2.16
N THR A 59 19.12 -16.11 -1.96
CA THR A 59 20.34 -16.43 -2.73
C THR A 59 20.75 -17.88 -2.52
N GLN A 60 20.76 -18.36 -1.27
CA GLN A 60 21.13 -19.74 -0.93
C GLN A 60 20.12 -20.75 -1.54
N TRP A 61 18.83 -20.44 -1.51
CA TRP A 61 17.80 -21.26 -2.15
C TRP A 61 17.98 -21.31 -3.67
N LYS A 62 18.20 -20.16 -4.31
CA LYS A 62 18.41 -20.08 -5.77
C LYS A 62 19.64 -20.87 -6.24
N ARG A 63 20.72 -20.82 -5.45
CA ARG A 63 21.97 -21.56 -5.72
C ARG A 63 21.90 -23.05 -5.38
N GLY A 64 20.80 -23.50 -4.74
CA GLY A 64 20.65 -24.87 -4.27
C GLY A 64 21.58 -25.25 -3.10
N GLN A 65 22.17 -24.26 -2.45
CA GLN A 65 23.05 -24.45 -1.28
C GLN A 65 22.28 -24.67 0.02
N LEU A 66 21.02 -24.28 0.05
CA LEU A 66 20.10 -24.52 1.14
C LEU A 66 18.80 -25.12 0.58
N PRO A 67 18.32 -26.27 1.12
CA PRO A 67 17.04 -26.82 0.71
C PRO A 67 15.89 -25.92 1.21
N PHE A 68 14.91 -25.67 0.31
CA PHE A 68 13.71 -24.92 0.68
C PHE A 68 12.86 -25.69 1.68
N ASN A 69 12.34 -25.00 2.70
CA ASN A 69 11.33 -25.53 3.59
C ASN A 69 10.37 -24.44 4.09
N ASP A 70 9.16 -24.83 4.48
CA ASP A 70 8.09 -23.93 4.88
C ASP A 70 8.40 -23.11 6.14
N ARG A 71 9.26 -23.63 7.04
CA ARG A 71 9.68 -22.92 8.25
C ARG A 71 10.54 -21.70 7.91
N GLN A 72 11.47 -21.86 6.97
CA GLN A 72 12.32 -20.77 6.48
C GLN A 72 11.53 -19.78 5.61
N ALA A 73 10.52 -20.24 4.84
CA ALA A 73 9.65 -19.39 4.07
C ALA A 73 8.94 -18.33 4.91
N ARG A 74 8.68 -18.62 6.20
CA ARG A 74 8.08 -17.66 7.13
C ARG A 74 8.90 -16.36 7.26
N HIS A 75 10.23 -16.39 7.12
CA HIS A 75 11.05 -15.18 7.14
C HIS A 75 10.72 -14.22 5.99
N ILE A 76 10.32 -14.76 4.84
CA ILE A 76 9.87 -13.97 3.69
C ILE A 76 8.49 -13.38 3.96
N ASP A 77 7.58 -14.15 4.59
CA ASP A 77 6.22 -13.70 4.92
C ASP A 77 6.22 -12.57 5.96
N LEU A 78 7.13 -12.63 6.95
CA LEU A 78 7.27 -11.61 7.98
C LEU A 78 7.76 -10.26 7.46
N CYS A 79 8.23 -10.14 6.23
CA CYS A 79 8.53 -8.85 5.63
C CYS A 79 7.25 -8.04 5.39
N LEU A 80 7.21 -6.76 5.79
CA LEU A 80 6.07 -5.87 5.49
C LEU A 80 6.07 -5.33 4.06
N GLY A 81 7.16 -5.48 3.30
CA GLY A 81 7.29 -4.83 1.99
C GLY A 81 7.31 -3.30 2.07
N CYS A 82 7.65 -2.72 3.21
CA CYS A 82 7.59 -1.26 3.44
C CYS A 82 8.65 -0.45 2.67
N ARG A 83 9.68 -1.10 2.14
CA ARG A 83 10.75 -0.52 1.32
C ARG A 83 11.62 0.54 2.03
N THR A 84 11.53 0.66 3.35
CA THR A 84 12.41 1.56 4.13
C THR A 84 13.88 1.20 3.90
N CYS A 85 14.20 -0.09 3.77
CA CYS A 85 15.54 -0.59 3.47
C CYS A 85 16.09 -0.10 2.12
N GLU A 86 15.25 0.17 1.12
CA GLU A 86 15.68 0.78 -0.15
C GLU A 86 16.03 2.25 0.03
N ALA A 87 15.28 2.96 0.86
CA ALA A 87 15.49 4.40 1.08
C ALA A 87 16.84 4.70 1.75
N VAL A 88 17.34 3.76 2.57
CA VAL A 88 18.62 3.88 3.29
C VAL A 88 19.77 3.12 2.63
N CYS A 89 19.53 2.42 1.52
CA CYS A 89 20.53 1.59 0.86
C CYS A 89 21.47 2.40 -0.02
N PRO A 90 22.79 2.48 0.30
CA PRO A 90 23.74 3.21 -0.54
C PRO A 90 24.01 2.51 -1.88
N SER A 91 23.82 1.16 -1.93
CA SER A 91 24.00 0.36 -3.15
C SER A 91 22.76 0.36 -4.05
N GLY A 92 21.65 1.00 -3.64
CA GLY A 92 20.43 1.05 -4.44
C GLY A 92 19.77 -0.29 -4.71
N VAL A 93 19.88 -1.26 -3.76
CA VAL A 93 19.28 -2.60 -3.89
C VAL A 93 17.78 -2.48 -4.15
N PRO A 94 17.23 -3.05 -5.24
CA PRO A 94 15.79 -2.97 -5.57
C PRO A 94 14.99 -4.00 -4.75
N TYR A 95 14.98 -3.82 -3.42
CA TYR A 95 14.45 -4.81 -2.48
C TYR A 95 12.97 -5.10 -2.69
N GLY A 96 12.15 -4.12 -3.09
CA GLY A 96 10.73 -4.32 -3.39
C GLY A 96 10.53 -5.38 -4.46
N ARG A 97 11.29 -5.30 -5.56
CA ARG A 97 11.25 -6.28 -6.65
C ARG A 97 11.74 -7.66 -6.19
N ILE A 98 12.82 -7.69 -5.41
CA ILE A 98 13.38 -8.94 -4.86
C ILE A 98 12.36 -9.65 -3.95
N ILE A 99 11.72 -8.92 -3.03
CA ILE A 99 10.81 -9.55 -2.06
C ILE A 99 9.50 -10.02 -2.73
N GLU A 100 8.98 -9.32 -3.74
CA GLU A 100 7.79 -9.74 -4.50
C GLU A 100 8.07 -10.99 -5.34
N ALA A 101 9.22 -11.02 -6.04
CA ALA A 101 9.68 -12.22 -6.75
C ALA A 101 9.90 -13.39 -5.78
N GLY A 102 10.56 -13.15 -4.65
CA GLY A 102 10.77 -14.16 -3.60
C GLY A 102 9.47 -14.74 -3.05
N ARG A 103 8.47 -13.88 -2.78
CA ARG A 103 7.14 -14.33 -2.35
C ARG A 103 6.44 -15.16 -3.40
N SER A 104 6.54 -14.79 -4.67
CA SER A 104 5.95 -15.56 -5.76
C SER A 104 6.56 -16.97 -5.85
N GLU A 105 7.87 -17.08 -5.69
CA GLU A 105 8.55 -18.39 -5.67
C GLU A 105 8.19 -19.21 -4.43
N VAL A 106 8.14 -18.58 -3.26
CA VAL A 106 7.70 -19.21 -2.02
C VAL A 106 6.27 -19.75 -2.16
N GLU A 107 5.34 -18.94 -2.70
CA GLU A 107 3.95 -19.38 -2.95
C GLU A 107 3.85 -20.57 -3.91
N ARG A 108 4.76 -20.67 -4.87
CA ARG A 108 4.81 -21.80 -5.81
C ARG A 108 5.34 -23.08 -5.17
N LEU A 109 6.25 -22.97 -4.21
CA LEU A 109 6.99 -24.11 -3.65
C LEU A 109 6.37 -24.64 -2.34
N ARG A 110 5.72 -23.76 -1.55
CA ARG A 110 5.21 -24.14 -0.23
C ARG A 110 3.98 -25.05 -0.28
N THR A 111 3.79 -25.82 0.77
CA THR A 111 2.53 -26.50 1.06
C THR A 111 1.53 -25.45 1.57
N GLN A 112 0.58 -25.06 0.72
CA GLN A 112 -0.39 -24.02 1.06
C GLN A 112 -1.36 -24.48 2.16
N THR A 113 -1.45 -23.71 3.24
CA THR A 113 -2.49 -23.90 4.27
C THR A 113 -3.85 -23.47 3.73
N THR A 114 -4.93 -23.96 4.35
CA THR A 114 -6.31 -23.57 3.99
C THR A 114 -6.52 -22.06 4.07
N THR A 115 -5.94 -21.39 5.09
CA THR A 115 -6.03 -19.94 5.27
C THR A 115 -5.40 -19.18 4.09
N HIS A 116 -4.20 -19.58 3.66
CA HIS A 116 -3.53 -18.97 2.49
C HIS A 116 -4.33 -19.19 1.20
N ARG A 117 -4.87 -20.40 0.99
CA ARG A 117 -5.72 -20.69 -0.20
C ARG A 117 -6.98 -19.82 -0.22
N VAL A 118 -7.67 -19.69 0.91
CA VAL A 118 -8.87 -18.86 1.02
C VAL A 118 -8.54 -17.38 0.80
N ALA A 119 -7.48 -16.87 1.41
CA ALA A 119 -7.04 -15.49 1.23
C ALA A 119 -6.69 -15.19 -0.24
N LYS A 120 -5.94 -16.08 -0.90
CA LYS A 120 -5.59 -15.97 -2.32
C LYS A 120 -6.83 -16.03 -3.23
N LEU A 121 -7.75 -16.95 -2.94
CA LEU A 121 -9.00 -17.05 -3.67
C LEU A 121 -9.84 -15.78 -3.51
N ALA A 122 -9.94 -15.24 -2.29
CA ALA A 122 -10.65 -13.99 -2.02
C ALA A 122 -10.03 -12.81 -2.78
N LEU A 123 -8.70 -12.69 -2.79
CA LEU A 123 -8.00 -11.67 -3.60
C LEU A 123 -8.33 -11.82 -5.09
N ARG A 124 -8.20 -13.02 -5.65
CA ARG A 124 -8.44 -13.26 -7.09
C ARG A 124 -9.91 -13.11 -7.48
N GLN A 125 -10.86 -13.55 -6.63
CA GLN A 125 -12.28 -13.60 -6.99
C GLN A 125 -13.09 -12.39 -6.54
N ILE A 126 -12.67 -11.69 -5.49
CA ILE A 126 -13.40 -10.55 -4.94
C ILE A 126 -12.66 -9.25 -5.26
N VAL A 127 -11.41 -9.12 -4.81
CA VAL A 127 -10.66 -7.84 -4.90
C VAL A 127 -10.32 -7.48 -6.34
N ALA A 128 -9.96 -8.45 -7.18
CA ALA A 128 -9.67 -8.23 -8.60
C ALA A 128 -10.91 -7.82 -9.43
N HIS A 129 -12.12 -8.02 -8.90
CA HIS A 129 -13.37 -7.77 -9.61
C HIS A 129 -14.19 -6.65 -8.95
N PRO A 130 -14.15 -5.40 -9.44
CA PRO A 130 -14.80 -4.25 -8.80
C PRO A 130 -16.30 -4.46 -8.52
N GLY A 131 -17.03 -5.14 -9.41
CA GLY A 131 -18.44 -5.44 -9.22
C GLY A 131 -18.69 -6.36 -8.01
N ARG A 132 -17.93 -7.46 -7.89
CA ARG A 132 -18.03 -8.40 -6.76
C ARG A 132 -17.63 -7.74 -5.45
N LEU A 133 -16.57 -6.93 -5.49
CA LEU A 133 -16.08 -6.20 -4.32
C LEU A 133 -17.10 -5.17 -3.82
N ARG A 134 -17.83 -4.49 -4.72
CA ARG A 134 -18.95 -3.60 -4.37
C ARG A 134 -20.09 -4.34 -3.67
N VAL A 135 -20.48 -5.51 -4.19
CA VAL A 135 -21.51 -6.36 -3.55
C VAL A 135 -21.04 -6.79 -2.16
N PHE A 136 -19.80 -7.25 -2.05
CA PHE A 136 -19.21 -7.64 -0.76
C PHE A 136 -19.18 -6.45 0.23
N GLY A 137 -18.81 -5.26 -0.22
CA GLY A 137 -18.85 -4.04 0.60
C GLY A 137 -20.27 -3.67 1.05
N ALA A 138 -21.28 -3.84 0.19
CA ALA A 138 -22.68 -3.61 0.56
C ALA A 138 -23.17 -4.63 1.61
N MET A 139 -22.82 -5.91 1.45
CA MET A 139 -23.12 -6.95 2.44
C MET A 139 -22.42 -6.68 3.78
N THR A 140 -21.15 -6.28 3.74
CA THR A 140 -20.39 -5.92 4.96
C THR A 140 -21.03 -4.73 5.67
N ARG A 141 -21.47 -3.71 4.95
CA ARG A 141 -22.20 -2.56 5.52
C ARG A 141 -23.51 -3.00 6.19
N ALA A 142 -24.29 -3.87 5.56
CA ALA A 142 -25.50 -4.43 6.16
C ALA A 142 -25.17 -5.21 7.44
N ALA A 143 -24.11 -6.03 7.42
CA ALA A 143 -23.63 -6.77 8.59
C ALA A 143 -23.15 -5.85 9.73
N GLN A 144 -22.54 -4.70 9.39
CA GLN A 144 -22.19 -3.67 10.40
C GLN A 144 -23.43 -3.06 11.04
N ALA A 145 -24.47 -2.78 10.26
CA ALA A 145 -25.71 -2.18 10.77
C ALA A 145 -26.42 -3.05 11.82
N VAL A 146 -26.26 -4.37 11.72
CA VAL A 146 -26.80 -5.35 12.69
C VAL A 146 -25.77 -5.87 13.70
N GLY A 147 -24.57 -5.27 13.74
CA GLY A 147 -23.53 -5.58 14.73
C GLY A 147 -22.74 -6.89 14.48
N LEU A 148 -23.05 -7.65 13.43
CA LEU A 148 -22.41 -8.95 13.14
C LEU A 148 -20.90 -8.87 12.92
N THR A 149 -20.39 -7.74 12.39
CA THR A 149 -18.94 -7.58 12.14
C THR A 149 -18.13 -7.44 13.44
N SER A 150 -18.76 -7.07 14.54
CA SER A 150 -18.09 -6.95 15.85
C SER A 150 -17.68 -8.31 16.45
N ILE A 151 -18.26 -9.40 15.97
CA ILE A 151 -17.98 -10.76 16.43
C ILE A 151 -16.62 -11.25 15.88
N VAL A 152 -16.22 -10.79 14.69
CA VAL A 152 -14.98 -11.22 14.03
C VAL A 152 -13.89 -10.18 14.27
N ARG A 153 -12.68 -10.64 14.68
CA ARG A 153 -11.54 -9.75 14.96
C ARG A 153 -11.20 -8.83 13.78
N SER A 154 -11.15 -9.37 12.58
CA SER A 154 -10.90 -8.58 11.35
C SER A 154 -12.03 -7.58 11.05
N GLY A 155 -13.28 -7.93 11.39
CA GLY A 155 -14.43 -7.03 11.23
C GLY A 155 -14.37 -5.81 12.14
N ARG A 156 -13.80 -5.94 13.35
CA ARG A 156 -13.59 -4.82 14.29
C ARG A 156 -12.57 -3.79 13.81
N GLN A 157 -11.67 -4.17 12.89
CA GLN A 157 -10.66 -3.28 12.31
C GLN A 157 -11.21 -2.44 11.17
N LEU A 158 -12.30 -2.86 10.54
CA LEU A 158 -12.92 -2.13 9.44
C LEU A 158 -13.50 -0.80 9.91
N PRO A 159 -13.35 0.28 9.13
CA PRO A 159 -14.09 1.52 9.39
C PRO A 159 -15.59 1.28 9.21
N GLN A 160 -16.40 2.19 9.76
CA GLN A 160 -17.84 2.21 9.48
C GLN A 160 -18.05 2.46 7.98
N LEU A 161 -18.56 1.46 7.28
CA LEU A 161 -18.79 1.58 5.83
C LEU A 161 -19.97 2.50 5.53
N ARG A 162 -19.73 3.48 4.67
CA ARG A 162 -20.73 4.43 4.15
C ARG A 162 -21.18 4.03 2.74
N THR A 163 -21.91 4.91 2.09
CA THR A 163 -22.23 4.74 0.66
C THR A 163 -20.94 4.79 -0.14
N GLN A 164 -20.76 3.82 -1.03
CA GLN A 164 -19.55 3.70 -1.84
C GLN A 164 -19.42 4.87 -2.82
N PHE A 165 -18.18 5.25 -3.13
CA PHE A 165 -17.88 6.23 -4.17
C PHE A 165 -18.46 5.79 -5.53
N LYS A 166 -19.07 6.72 -6.23
CA LYS A 166 -19.57 6.53 -7.58
C LYS A 166 -19.03 7.64 -8.48
N ALA A 167 -18.28 7.24 -9.51
CA ALA A 167 -17.91 8.18 -10.56
C ALA A 167 -19.17 8.77 -11.23
N PRO A 168 -19.11 10.02 -11.75
CA PRO A 168 -20.21 10.63 -12.52
C PRO A 168 -20.69 9.71 -13.67
N ALA A 169 -21.96 9.83 -14.04
CA ALA A 169 -22.56 8.97 -15.08
C ALA A 169 -21.85 9.09 -16.43
N ASN A 170 -21.44 10.30 -16.81
CA ASN A 170 -20.65 10.58 -18.01
C ASN A 170 -19.14 10.30 -17.85
N ARG A 171 -18.71 9.78 -16.69
CA ARG A 171 -17.30 9.47 -16.39
C ARG A 171 -16.35 10.68 -16.42
N ILE A 172 -16.86 11.88 -16.31
CA ILE A 172 -16.08 13.11 -16.30
C ILE A 172 -16.58 14.00 -15.17
N ALA A 173 -15.66 14.48 -14.32
CA ALA A 173 -15.90 15.59 -13.41
C ALA A 173 -15.19 16.82 -14.00
N PRO A 174 -15.94 17.86 -14.42
CA PRO A 174 -15.37 19.02 -15.08
C PRO A 174 -14.52 19.85 -14.10
N ALA A 175 -13.55 20.59 -14.64
CA ALA A 175 -12.81 21.58 -13.88
C ALA A 175 -13.73 22.66 -13.30
N ILE A 176 -13.39 23.20 -12.15
CA ILE A 176 -14.03 24.40 -11.58
C ILE A 176 -13.24 25.61 -12.10
N GLY A 177 -13.87 26.40 -12.96
CA GLY A 177 -13.22 27.47 -13.71
C GLY A 177 -12.61 27.00 -15.04
N ALA A 178 -11.46 27.56 -15.42
CA ALA A 178 -10.79 27.18 -16.67
C ALA A 178 -10.22 25.75 -16.57
N ARG A 179 -10.40 24.96 -17.63
CA ARG A 179 -9.73 23.67 -17.74
C ARG A 179 -8.28 23.88 -18.15
N LEU A 180 -7.35 23.61 -17.24
CA LEU A 180 -5.92 23.69 -17.45
C LEU A 180 -5.30 22.31 -17.76
N HIS A 181 -5.83 21.26 -17.14
CA HIS A 181 -5.32 19.90 -17.24
C HIS A 181 -6.47 18.90 -17.47
N ARG A 182 -6.15 17.76 -18.05
CA ARG A 182 -7.02 16.59 -18.09
C ARG A 182 -6.33 15.42 -17.46
N VAL A 183 -6.87 14.89 -16.37
CA VAL A 183 -6.27 13.80 -15.61
C VAL A 183 -7.17 12.57 -15.60
N ALA A 184 -6.55 11.36 -15.68
CA ALA A 184 -7.24 10.13 -15.34
C ALA A 184 -7.16 9.92 -13.83
N PHE A 185 -8.23 9.40 -13.21
CA PHE A 185 -8.26 9.12 -11.77
C PHE A 185 -8.41 7.63 -11.52
N LEU A 186 -7.46 7.04 -10.76
CA LEU A 186 -7.55 5.65 -10.34
C LEU A 186 -8.55 5.50 -9.21
N VAL A 187 -9.74 4.97 -9.51
CA VAL A 187 -10.74 4.63 -8.48
C VAL A 187 -10.27 3.43 -7.65
N GLY A 188 -9.62 2.46 -8.30
CA GLY A 188 -9.04 1.30 -7.63
C GLY A 188 -10.06 0.34 -7.03
N CYS A 189 -9.68 -0.36 -5.94
CA CYS A 189 -10.49 -1.41 -5.34
C CYS A 189 -11.01 -1.07 -3.95
N VAL A 190 -10.12 -0.74 -3.00
CA VAL A 190 -10.42 -0.62 -1.57
C VAL A 190 -10.93 0.77 -1.19
N MET A 191 -10.31 1.83 -1.71
CA MET A 191 -10.66 3.22 -1.41
C MET A 191 -12.14 3.55 -1.63
N PRO A 192 -12.77 3.21 -2.77
CA PRO A 192 -14.15 3.58 -3.04
C PRO A 192 -15.15 2.93 -2.07
N ILE A 193 -14.73 1.94 -1.30
CA ILE A 193 -15.56 1.20 -0.36
C ILE A 193 -15.30 1.63 1.08
N LEU A 194 -14.02 1.73 1.47
CA LEU A 194 -13.64 2.05 2.84
C LEU A 194 -13.63 3.55 3.14
N TYR A 195 -13.22 4.36 2.15
CA TYR A 195 -13.03 5.81 2.31
C TYR A 195 -13.56 6.58 1.09
N PRO A 196 -14.86 6.40 0.74
CA PRO A 196 -15.45 7.06 -0.43
C PRO A 196 -15.34 8.58 -0.38
N GLN A 197 -15.45 9.18 0.81
CA GLN A 197 -15.30 10.62 1.02
C GLN A 197 -13.91 11.14 0.63
N SER A 198 -12.86 10.32 0.79
CA SER A 198 -11.50 10.73 0.41
C SER A 198 -11.35 10.85 -1.11
N HIS A 199 -12.05 9.99 -1.88
CA HIS A 199 -12.14 10.15 -3.33
C HIS A 199 -12.91 11.41 -3.71
N ASP A 200 -14.06 11.69 -3.05
CA ASP A 200 -14.83 12.91 -3.29
C ASP A 200 -13.98 14.15 -3.00
N SER A 201 -13.23 14.15 -1.91
CA SER A 201 -12.29 15.20 -1.52
C SER A 201 -11.17 15.37 -2.55
N ALA A 202 -10.56 14.27 -3.00
CA ALA A 202 -9.50 14.27 -4.00
C ALA A 202 -9.98 14.84 -5.34
N VAL A 203 -11.15 14.40 -5.81
CA VAL A 203 -11.77 14.89 -7.05
C VAL A 203 -12.07 16.38 -6.94
N LYS A 204 -12.65 16.83 -5.82
CA LYS A 204 -12.93 18.25 -5.59
C LYS A 204 -11.67 19.12 -5.63
N LEU A 205 -10.57 18.68 -5.01
CA LEU A 205 -9.29 19.39 -5.05
C LEU A 205 -8.73 19.47 -6.47
N LEU A 206 -8.81 18.38 -7.23
CA LEU A 206 -8.39 18.36 -8.64
C LEU A 206 -9.22 19.33 -9.49
N GLN A 207 -10.55 19.34 -9.31
CA GLN A 207 -11.43 20.28 -10.01
C GLN A 207 -11.08 21.73 -9.69
N LEU A 208 -10.82 22.07 -8.42
CA LEU A 208 -10.40 23.41 -7.96
C LEU A 208 -9.05 23.82 -8.56
N ALA A 209 -8.14 22.85 -8.76
CA ALA A 209 -6.85 23.06 -9.42
C ALA A 209 -6.94 23.13 -10.97
N GLY A 210 -8.15 23.24 -11.53
CA GLY A 210 -8.34 23.36 -12.97
C GLY A 210 -8.25 22.03 -13.75
N CYS A 211 -8.38 20.88 -13.05
CA CYS A 211 -8.34 19.58 -13.71
C CYS A 211 -9.75 19.11 -14.12
N GLU A 212 -9.91 18.74 -15.39
CA GLU A 212 -10.97 17.83 -15.82
C GLU A 212 -10.58 16.41 -15.42
N VAL A 213 -11.39 15.77 -14.57
CA VAL A 213 -11.08 14.42 -14.05
C VAL A 213 -11.86 13.36 -14.83
N TRP A 214 -11.14 12.53 -15.55
CA TRP A 214 -11.68 11.40 -16.31
C TRP A 214 -11.61 10.11 -15.48
N PHE A 215 -12.71 9.37 -15.44
CA PHE A 215 -12.82 8.05 -14.77
C PHE A 215 -12.91 6.95 -15.84
N PRO A 216 -11.79 6.27 -16.18
CA PRO A 216 -11.76 5.28 -17.24
C PRO A 216 -12.73 4.13 -17.01
N GLN A 217 -13.61 3.86 -17.99
CA GLN A 217 -14.56 2.76 -17.87
C GLN A 217 -13.88 1.42 -18.13
N GLY A 218 -14.00 0.50 -17.20
CA GLY A 218 -13.36 -0.82 -17.27
C GLY A 218 -12.07 -0.93 -16.45
N GLU A 219 -11.68 0.14 -15.74
CA GLU A 219 -10.56 0.12 -14.81
C GLU A 219 -10.73 -0.97 -13.75
N ARG A 220 -9.62 -1.60 -13.39
CA ARG A 220 -9.50 -2.68 -12.40
C ARG A 220 -8.63 -2.25 -11.24
N CYS A 221 -8.47 -3.15 -10.26
CA CYS A 221 -7.45 -3.00 -9.22
C CYS A 221 -6.07 -2.73 -9.85
N CYS A 222 -5.23 -1.92 -9.19
CA CYS A 222 -3.87 -1.65 -9.66
C CYS A 222 -2.97 -2.90 -9.69
N GLY A 223 -3.29 -3.94 -8.92
CA GLY A 223 -2.49 -5.16 -8.82
C GLY A 223 -1.59 -5.25 -7.57
N ALA A 224 -1.37 -4.15 -6.85
CA ALA A 224 -0.45 -4.10 -5.71
C ALA A 224 -0.69 -5.20 -4.66
N LEU A 225 -1.95 -5.42 -4.25
CA LEU A 225 -2.28 -6.46 -3.26
C LEU A 225 -1.93 -7.87 -3.76
N HIS A 226 -2.02 -8.12 -5.06
CA HIS A 226 -1.64 -9.39 -5.67
C HIS A 226 -0.12 -9.56 -5.66
N ALA A 227 0.63 -8.57 -6.18
CA ALA A 227 2.09 -8.59 -6.23
C ALA A 227 2.69 -8.73 -4.83
N HIS A 228 2.22 -7.95 -3.86
CA HIS A 228 2.68 -7.99 -2.47
C HIS A 228 2.41 -9.33 -1.77
N ASN A 229 1.46 -10.13 -2.26
CA ASN A 229 1.19 -11.49 -1.76
C ASN A 229 1.72 -12.59 -2.70
N GLY A 230 2.66 -12.26 -3.59
CA GLY A 230 3.32 -13.23 -4.47
C GLY A 230 2.49 -13.72 -5.66
N ASP A 231 1.36 -13.05 -5.97
CA ASP A 231 0.52 -13.39 -7.12
C ASP A 231 0.82 -12.47 -8.31
N LEU A 232 2.06 -12.53 -8.81
CA LEU A 232 2.55 -11.71 -9.92
C LEU A 232 1.77 -11.97 -11.22
N GLU A 233 1.30 -13.20 -11.43
CA GLU A 233 0.48 -13.56 -12.59
C GLU A 233 -0.82 -12.74 -12.63
N MET A 234 -1.51 -12.63 -11.51
CA MET A 234 -2.75 -11.85 -11.44
C MET A 234 -2.47 -10.35 -11.51
N ALA A 235 -1.37 -9.88 -10.91
CA ALA A 235 -0.94 -8.49 -11.03
C ALA A 235 -0.72 -8.11 -12.50
N GLU A 236 -0.06 -8.98 -13.28
CA GLU A 236 0.16 -8.76 -14.72
C GLU A 236 -1.14 -8.73 -15.53
N ARG A 237 -2.06 -9.66 -15.28
CA ARG A 237 -3.39 -9.66 -15.93
C ARG A 237 -4.17 -8.36 -15.66
N LEU A 238 -4.04 -7.82 -14.43
CA LEU A 238 -4.67 -6.55 -14.05
C LEU A 238 -4.00 -5.38 -14.76
N ARG A 239 -2.65 -5.38 -14.87
CA ARG A 239 -1.89 -4.39 -15.63
C ARG A 239 -2.35 -4.32 -17.07
N GLU A 240 -2.38 -5.46 -17.76
CA GLU A 240 -2.82 -5.52 -19.16
C GLU A 240 -4.27 -5.00 -19.34
N ALA A 241 -5.18 -5.37 -18.43
CA ALA A 241 -6.56 -4.90 -18.48
C ALA A 241 -6.66 -3.37 -18.29
N ASN A 242 -5.88 -2.82 -17.36
CA ASN A 242 -5.81 -1.40 -17.10
C ASN A 242 -5.15 -0.64 -18.26
N MET A 243 -4.08 -1.17 -18.85
CA MET A 243 -3.44 -0.54 -20.01
C MET A 243 -4.38 -0.45 -21.22
N ARG A 244 -5.15 -1.52 -21.51
CA ARG A 244 -6.21 -1.46 -22.53
C ARG A 244 -7.29 -0.40 -22.24
N THR A 245 -7.52 -0.12 -20.96
CA THR A 245 -8.49 0.88 -20.52
C THR A 245 -7.95 2.29 -20.68
N TYR A 246 -6.72 2.54 -20.22
CA TYR A 246 -6.06 3.85 -20.31
C TYR A 246 -5.74 4.26 -21.75
N ALA A 247 -5.50 3.31 -22.65
CA ALA A 247 -5.29 3.58 -24.08
C ALA A 247 -6.52 4.17 -24.79
N ARG A 248 -7.71 4.16 -24.17
CA ARG A 248 -8.96 4.68 -24.75
C ARG A 248 -9.13 6.20 -24.62
N GLY A 249 -8.24 6.87 -23.91
CA GLY A 249 -8.32 8.33 -23.70
C GLY A 249 -6.95 8.98 -23.55
N SER A 250 -6.90 10.27 -23.84
CA SER A 250 -5.74 11.10 -23.59
C SER A 250 -5.87 11.78 -22.22
N PHE A 251 -4.77 11.87 -21.48
CA PHE A 251 -4.68 12.53 -20.18
C PHE A 251 -3.23 12.93 -19.90
N ASP A 252 -3.04 13.98 -19.11
CA ASP A 252 -1.70 14.49 -18.74
C ASP A 252 -1.06 13.61 -17.67
N ALA A 253 -1.86 13.22 -16.65
CA ALA A 253 -1.42 12.36 -15.57
C ALA A 253 -2.51 11.36 -15.13
N LEU A 254 -2.07 10.20 -14.61
CA LEU A 254 -2.92 9.25 -13.87
C LEU A 254 -2.76 9.55 -12.37
N ILE A 255 -3.80 10.12 -11.77
CA ILE A 255 -3.79 10.52 -10.36
C ILE A 255 -4.21 9.36 -9.47
N VAL A 256 -3.46 9.18 -8.40
CA VAL A 256 -3.66 8.12 -7.40
C VAL A 256 -3.65 8.74 -6.01
N ASP A 257 -4.68 8.45 -5.21
CA ASP A 257 -4.80 8.91 -3.81
C ASP A 257 -4.52 7.79 -2.79
N SER A 258 -3.84 6.73 -3.22
CA SER A 258 -3.43 5.61 -2.38
C SER A 258 -1.97 5.26 -2.65
N ALA A 259 -1.13 5.49 -1.65
CA ALA A 259 0.33 5.34 -1.76
C ALA A 259 0.78 3.95 -2.27
N GLY A 260 0.11 2.88 -1.82
CA GLY A 260 0.42 1.51 -2.27
C GLY A 260 0.12 1.29 -3.75
N CYS A 261 -0.99 1.85 -4.24
CA CYS A 261 -1.34 1.80 -5.66
C CYS A 261 -0.35 2.63 -6.48
N GLY A 262 -0.02 3.85 -6.03
CA GLY A 262 0.91 4.74 -6.74
C GLY A 262 2.30 4.13 -6.90
N ALA A 263 2.85 3.54 -5.83
CA ALA A 263 4.14 2.86 -5.87
C ALA A 263 4.14 1.70 -6.88
N HIS A 264 3.12 0.84 -6.81
CA HIS A 264 3.01 -0.30 -7.71
C HIS A 264 2.87 0.12 -9.18
N LEU A 265 2.03 1.13 -9.46
CA LEU A 265 1.87 1.64 -10.82
C LEU A 265 3.17 2.25 -11.36
N LYS A 266 3.92 3.01 -10.56
CA LYS A 266 5.21 3.59 -10.97
C LYS A 266 6.26 2.52 -11.28
N ASP A 267 6.27 1.41 -10.53
CA ASP A 267 7.25 0.32 -10.69
C ASP A 267 6.83 -0.71 -11.75
N PHE A 268 5.53 -1.02 -11.86
CA PHE A 268 5.02 -2.18 -12.60
C PHE A 268 4.33 -1.84 -13.93
N TYR A 269 4.10 -0.53 -14.22
CA TYR A 269 3.46 -0.06 -15.46
C TYR A 269 4.41 0.84 -16.24
N PRO A 270 5.43 0.26 -16.92
CA PRO A 270 6.47 1.05 -17.62
C PRO A 270 5.89 1.97 -18.71
N GLU A 271 4.73 1.64 -19.28
CA GLU A 271 4.04 2.45 -20.29
C GLU A 271 3.49 3.78 -19.73
N LEU A 272 3.30 3.84 -18.41
CA LEU A 272 2.84 5.04 -17.70
C LEU A 272 3.97 5.77 -16.99
N LYS A 273 5.23 5.43 -17.29
CA LYS A 273 6.41 6.07 -16.66
C LYS A 273 6.33 7.59 -16.76
N GLY A 274 6.49 8.27 -15.62
CA GLY A 274 6.41 9.73 -15.50
C GLY A 274 4.99 10.31 -15.50
N ARG A 275 3.96 9.52 -15.86
CA ARG A 275 2.56 9.96 -15.90
C ARG A 275 1.76 9.57 -14.65
N VAL A 276 2.19 8.58 -13.89
CA VAL A 276 1.56 8.24 -12.60
C VAL A 276 1.99 9.26 -11.56
N LYS A 277 1.02 9.93 -10.95
CA LYS A 277 1.24 10.95 -9.92
C LYS A 277 0.43 10.64 -8.66
N ASP A 278 1.05 10.76 -7.49
CA ASP A 278 0.28 10.83 -6.26
C ASP A 278 -0.53 12.13 -6.24
N LEU A 279 -1.69 12.12 -5.59
CA LEU A 279 -2.52 13.32 -5.48
C LEU A 279 -1.76 14.53 -4.94
N THR A 280 -0.98 14.32 -3.87
CA THR A 280 -0.21 15.41 -3.24
C THR A 280 0.97 15.85 -4.08
N GLU A 281 1.61 14.93 -4.81
CA GLU A 281 2.65 15.23 -5.79
C GLU A 281 2.10 16.14 -6.90
N TRP A 282 0.95 15.76 -7.50
CA TRP A 282 0.33 16.51 -8.57
C TRP A 282 -0.15 17.88 -8.13
N LEU A 283 -0.87 17.97 -7.00
CA LEU A 283 -1.35 19.25 -6.47
C LEU A 283 -0.22 20.21 -6.07
N ALA A 284 0.91 19.69 -5.61
CA ALA A 284 2.08 20.52 -5.33
C ALA A 284 2.78 21.00 -6.62
N GLU A 285 2.70 20.22 -7.71
CA GLU A 285 3.28 20.55 -9.02
C GLU A 285 2.47 21.64 -9.73
N ILE A 286 1.14 21.53 -9.77
CA ILE A 286 0.27 22.45 -10.52
C ILE A 286 -0.27 23.60 -9.67
N GLY A 287 -0.22 23.49 -8.34
CA GLY A 287 -0.78 24.45 -7.39
C GLY A 287 -2.26 24.26 -7.10
N LEU A 288 -2.70 24.76 -5.96
CA LEU A 288 -4.09 24.94 -5.56
C LEU A 288 -4.41 26.42 -5.49
N PRO A 289 -5.68 26.83 -5.72
CA PRO A 289 -6.07 28.22 -5.48
C PRO A 289 -5.88 28.58 -4.01
N ALA A 290 -5.84 29.88 -3.69
CA ALA A 290 -5.74 30.34 -2.32
C ALA A 290 -6.86 29.74 -1.45
N PRO A 291 -6.54 29.22 -0.23
CA PRO A 291 -7.53 28.73 0.70
C PRO A 291 -8.60 29.78 1.03
N GLN A 292 -9.87 29.37 1.09
CA GLN A 292 -11.00 30.27 1.27
C GLN A 292 -11.38 30.47 2.75
N ARG A 293 -10.91 29.57 3.64
CA ARG A 293 -11.22 29.62 5.06
C ARG A 293 -10.12 29.04 5.95
N GLU A 294 -10.12 29.49 7.19
CA GLU A 294 -9.24 28.98 8.23
C GLU A 294 -9.75 27.63 8.76
N VAL A 295 -8.81 26.69 9.01
CA VAL A 295 -9.08 25.36 9.57
C VAL A 295 -8.24 25.20 10.83
N LYS A 296 -8.81 25.50 11.99
CA LYS A 296 -8.11 25.38 13.29
C LYS A 296 -8.04 23.93 13.72
N VAL A 297 -6.89 23.31 13.55
CA VAL A 297 -6.62 21.92 13.95
C VAL A 297 -5.13 21.66 14.09
N ARG A 298 -4.74 20.96 15.15
CA ARG A 298 -3.40 20.43 15.34
C ARG A 298 -3.28 19.06 14.70
N VAL A 299 -2.46 18.92 13.67
CA VAL A 299 -2.37 17.73 12.80
C VAL A 299 -1.00 17.13 12.86
N THR A 300 -0.91 15.80 12.88
CA THR A 300 0.32 15.09 12.56
C THR A 300 0.18 14.30 11.26
N TYR A 301 1.28 14.13 10.51
CA TYR A 301 1.29 13.42 9.23
C TYR A 301 2.02 12.09 9.35
N GLN A 302 1.32 10.97 9.05
CA GLN A 302 1.94 9.66 8.88
C GLN A 302 2.42 9.49 7.46
N ASP A 303 3.71 9.43 7.27
CA ASP A 303 4.28 9.05 5.98
C ASP A 303 3.88 7.61 5.64
N ALA A 304 3.03 7.45 4.65
CA ALA A 304 2.76 6.12 4.12
C ALA A 304 4.05 5.57 3.49
N CYS A 305 4.51 4.41 3.94
CA CYS A 305 5.82 3.87 3.56
C CYS A 305 6.02 3.79 2.03
N HIS A 306 4.98 3.41 1.27
CA HIS A 306 5.02 3.39 -0.18
C HIS A 306 5.04 4.80 -0.82
N LEU A 307 4.59 5.84 -0.12
CA LEU A 307 4.73 7.21 -0.57
C LEU A 307 6.15 7.72 -0.30
N ALA A 308 6.58 7.60 0.96
CA ALA A 308 7.83 8.17 1.43
C ALA A 308 9.08 7.44 0.92
N HIS A 309 9.05 6.11 0.88
CA HIS A 309 10.23 5.29 0.54
C HIS A 309 10.25 4.85 -0.91
N ALA A 310 9.11 4.33 -1.43
CA ALA A 310 9.05 3.85 -2.81
C ALA A 310 8.94 4.99 -3.81
N GLN A 311 8.07 5.98 -3.56
CA GLN A 311 7.84 7.10 -4.48
C GLN A 311 8.70 8.33 -4.14
N ARG A 312 9.36 8.37 -2.98
CA ARG A 312 10.18 9.48 -2.49
C ARG A 312 9.42 10.81 -2.35
N ILE A 313 8.13 10.74 -2.07
CA ILE A 313 7.23 11.88 -1.86
C ILE A 313 7.08 12.08 -0.35
N ARG A 314 7.71 13.13 0.18
CA ARG A 314 7.73 13.49 1.61
C ARG A 314 7.39 14.96 1.86
N LYS A 315 7.93 15.84 1.00
CA LYS A 315 7.80 17.29 1.13
C LYS A 315 6.42 17.78 0.69
N GLN A 316 5.91 17.28 -0.42
CA GLN A 316 4.70 17.74 -1.08
C GLN A 316 3.46 17.72 -0.17
N PRO A 317 3.12 16.62 0.53
CA PRO A 317 1.97 16.62 1.44
C PRO A 317 2.14 17.61 2.60
N ARG A 318 3.36 17.81 3.11
CA ARG A 318 3.65 18.76 4.19
C ARG A 318 3.51 20.21 3.73
N ASP A 319 4.00 20.54 2.54
CA ASP A 319 3.88 21.88 1.97
C ASP A 319 2.41 22.25 1.78
N LEU A 320 1.59 21.32 1.26
CA LEU A 320 0.15 21.53 1.11
C LEU A 320 -0.56 21.72 2.46
N ILE A 321 -0.20 20.94 3.47
CA ILE A 321 -0.78 21.08 4.83
C ILE A 321 -0.37 22.41 5.47
N ARG A 322 0.90 22.81 5.37
CA ARG A 322 1.40 24.06 5.93
C ARG A 322 0.82 25.31 5.24
N ALA A 323 0.42 25.18 3.98
CA ALA A 323 -0.25 26.26 3.25
C ALA A 323 -1.69 26.51 3.71
N MET A 324 -2.29 25.64 4.55
CA MET A 324 -3.65 25.80 5.06
C MET A 324 -3.67 26.77 6.24
N PRO A 325 -4.44 27.86 6.19
CA PRO A 325 -4.58 28.77 7.33
C PRO A 325 -5.16 28.06 8.55
N GLY A 326 -4.56 28.30 9.72
CA GLY A 326 -5.01 27.76 11.01
C GLY A 326 -4.60 26.32 11.30
N VAL A 327 -3.97 25.60 10.37
CA VAL A 327 -3.45 24.26 10.60
C VAL A 327 -2.08 24.31 11.26
N GLU A 328 -1.94 23.66 12.40
CA GLU A 328 -0.65 23.43 13.07
C GLU A 328 -0.15 22.02 12.74
N LEU A 329 0.87 21.90 11.90
CA LEU A 329 1.51 20.61 11.58
C LEU A 329 2.59 20.29 12.61
N VAL A 330 2.37 19.24 13.40
CA VAL A 330 3.31 18.72 14.41
C VAL A 330 3.88 17.40 13.91
N GLU A 331 5.19 17.30 13.82
CA GLU A 331 5.85 16.09 13.30
C GLU A 331 6.02 15.03 14.40
N MET A 332 5.77 13.78 14.06
CA MET A 332 6.26 12.62 14.83
C MET A 332 7.80 12.58 14.79
N ARG A 333 8.44 11.91 15.74
CA ARG A 333 9.89 11.68 15.72
C ARG A 333 10.31 10.82 14.53
N HIS A 334 9.48 9.82 14.21
CA HIS A 334 9.70 8.85 13.15
C HIS A 334 8.45 8.71 12.28
N PRO A 335 8.06 9.75 11.52
CA PRO A 335 6.80 9.76 10.76
C PRO A 335 6.76 8.67 9.69
N ASP A 336 7.90 8.21 9.20
CA ASP A 336 8.08 7.26 8.11
C ASP A 336 8.25 5.79 8.53
N ILE A 337 8.29 5.50 9.85
CA ILE A 337 8.23 4.11 10.32
C ILE A 337 6.87 3.51 9.97
N CYS A 338 6.91 2.27 9.45
CA CYS A 338 5.72 1.53 9.05
C CYS A 338 4.72 1.39 10.21
N CYS A 339 3.43 1.56 9.90
CA CYS A 339 2.33 1.38 10.87
C CYS A 339 1.94 -0.09 11.12
N GLY A 340 2.55 -1.05 10.40
CA GLY A 340 2.25 -2.47 10.54
C GLY A 340 1.08 -2.99 9.69
N ALA A 341 0.43 -2.15 8.85
CA ALA A 341 -0.75 -2.55 8.06
C ALA A 341 -0.43 -3.57 6.95
N ALA A 342 0.44 -3.18 6.02
CA ALA A 342 0.96 -3.97 4.89
C ALA A 342 -0.06 -4.89 4.18
N GLY A 343 -1.18 -4.34 3.73
CA GLY A 343 -2.22 -5.09 3.02
C GLY A 343 -2.90 -6.15 3.90
N LEU A 344 -2.70 -7.42 3.58
CA LEU A 344 -3.24 -8.55 4.37
C LEU A 344 -2.39 -8.92 5.59
N TYR A 345 -1.20 -8.32 5.72
CA TYR A 345 -0.23 -8.67 6.76
C TYR A 345 -0.80 -8.60 8.19
N SER A 346 -1.54 -7.53 8.51
CA SER A 346 -2.16 -7.38 9.84
C SER A 346 -3.15 -8.52 10.19
N THR A 347 -3.67 -9.21 9.19
CA THR A 347 -4.54 -10.39 9.35
C THR A 347 -3.73 -11.69 9.42
N LEU A 348 -2.68 -11.81 8.59
CA LEU A 348 -1.88 -13.03 8.50
C LEU A 348 -0.80 -13.10 9.61
N GLU A 349 -0.22 -11.97 9.98
CA GLU A 349 0.83 -11.82 11.00
C GLU A 349 0.42 -10.83 12.11
N PRO A 350 -0.69 -11.09 12.84
CA PRO A 350 -1.32 -10.13 13.75
C PRO A 350 -0.43 -9.73 14.92
N GLU A 351 0.42 -10.64 15.42
CA GLU A 351 1.30 -10.37 16.57
C GLU A 351 2.41 -9.37 16.20
N MET A 352 3.10 -9.61 15.08
CA MET A 352 4.15 -8.70 14.62
C MET A 352 3.57 -7.35 14.22
N SER A 353 2.43 -7.35 13.52
CA SER A 353 1.70 -6.14 13.17
C SER A 353 1.33 -5.30 14.42
N ALA A 354 0.87 -5.95 15.49
CA ALA A 354 0.51 -5.28 16.75
C ALA A 354 1.73 -4.66 17.47
N ARG A 355 2.87 -5.37 17.48
CA ARG A 355 4.12 -4.85 18.06
C ARG A 355 4.61 -3.60 17.34
N ILE A 356 4.61 -3.63 16.00
CA ILE A 356 5.02 -2.47 15.18
C ILE A 356 4.04 -1.31 15.38
N LEU A 357 2.74 -1.60 15.43
CA LEU A 357 1.71 -0.58 15.67
C LEU A 357 1.86 0.07 17.06
N ALA A 358 2.22 -0.69 18.09
CA ALA A 358 2.40 -0.17 19.44
C ALA A 358 3.49 0.92 19.47
N GLU A 359 4.64 0.66 18.85
CA GLU A 359 5.73 1.63 18.70
C GLU A 359 5.26 2.90 17.95
N LYS A 360 4.50 2.73 16.86
CA LYS A 360 3.93 3.85 16.12
C LYS A 360 2.93 4.67 16.95
N MET A 361 2.13 4.02 17.79
CA MET A 361 1.18 4.73 18.65
C MET A 361 1.87 5.59 19.70
N ASP A 362 2.96 5.11 20.29
CA ASP A 362 3.72 5.89 21.29
C ASP A 362 4.31 7.16 20.64
N ASP A 363 4.84 7.06 19.42
CA ASP A 363 5.34 8.21 18.67
C ASP A 363 4.23 9.18 18.25
N LEU A 364 3.09 8.66 17.76
CA LEU A 364 1.96 9.48 17.36
C LEU A 364 1.36 10.26 18.54
N LEU A 365 1.11 9.58 19.66
CA LEU A 365 0.49 10.20 20.83
C LEU A 365 1.38 11.23 21.50
N SER A 366 2.72 11.14 21.32
CA SER A 366 3.65 12.15 21.84
C SER A 366 3.55 13.52 21.13
N THR A 367 2.79 13.62 20.03
CA THR A 367 2.60 14.88 19.29
C THR A 367 1.48 15.76 19.84
N ASP A 368 0.61 15.22 20.71
CA ASP A 368 -0.62 15.87 21.16
C ASP A 368 -1.51 16.39 20.01
N ALA A 369 -1.43 15.75 18.84
CA ALA A 369 -2.25 16.09 17.68
C ALA A 369 -3.72 15.69 17.89
N GLU A 370 -4.63 16.49 17.35
CA GLU A 370 -6.08 16.22 17.33
C GLU A 370 -6.45 15.29 16.16
N LEU A 371 -5.65 15.31 15.11
CA LEU A 371 -5.87 14.55 13.87
C LEU A 371 -4.57 14.00 13.33
N VAL A 372 -4.55 12.72 12.99
CA VAL A 372 -3.49 12.14 12.15
C VAL A 372 -4.01 11.92 10.74
N VAL A 373 -3.26 12.38 9.74
CA VAL A 373 -3.61 12.16 8.33
C VAL A 373 -2.57 11.30 7.63
N ALA A 374 -3.04 10.48 6.68
CA ALA A 374 -2.19 9.61 5.87
C ALA A 374 -2.76 9.49 4.45
N ALA A 375 -1.90 9.23 3.46
CA ALA A 375 -2.28 9.05 2.06
C ALA A 375 -2.41 7.56 1.67
N ASN A 376 -2.92 6.70 2.58
CA ASN A 376 -3.08 5.27 2.29
C ASN A 376 -4.14 4.62 3.17
N PRO A 377 -5.10 3.86 2.59
CA PRO A 377 -6.22 3.27 3.33
C PRO A 377 -5.78 2.28 4.41
N GLY A 378 -4.76 1.46 4.13
CA GLY A 378 -4.22 0.51 5.11
C GLY A 378 -3.64 1.22 6.33
N CYS A 379 -2.92 2.34 6.13
CA CYS A 379 -2.40 3.15 7.25
C CYS A 379 -3.54 3.74 8.07
N GLN A 380 -4.57 4.31 7.44
CA GLN A 380 -5.74 4.87 8.15
C GLN A 380 -6.42 3.82 9.03
N MET A 381 -6.69 2.62 8.49
CA MET A 381 -7.30 1.51 9.25
C MET A 381 -6.45 1.12 10.46
N GLN A 382 -5.15 0.98 10.25
CA GLN A 382 -4.22 0.52 11.27
C GLN A 382 -4.08 1.55 12.40
N LEU A 383 -3.89 2.84 12.04
CA LEU A 383 -3.83 3.94 13.00
C LEU A 383 -5.13 4.06 13.80
N ALA A 384 -6.28 4.00 13.14
CA ALA A 384 -7.58 4.01 13.81
C ALA A 384 -7.75 2.83 14.79
N THR A 385 -7.22 1.66 14.44
CA THR A 385 -7.24 0.49 15.32
C THR A 385 -6.34 0.69 16.53
N GLY A 386 -5.12 1.21 16.34
CA GLY A 386 -4.20 1.51 17.44
C GLY A 386 -4.72 2.57 18.39
N LEU A 387 -5.26 3.67 17.86
CA LEU A 387 -5.84 4.75 18.66
C LEU A 387 -7.04 4.27 19.48
N ARG A 388 -7.94 3.48 18.89
CA ARG A 388 -9.06 2.86 19.67
C ARG A 388 -8.56 1.95 20.79
N ALA A 389 -7.52 1.15 20.52
CA ALA A 389 -6.93 0.27 21.54
C ALA A 389 -6.31 1.04 22.71
N ARG A 390 -5.85 2.28 22.47
CA ARG A 390 -5.31 3.20 23.50
C ARG A 390 -6.36 4.09 24.13
N GLY A 391 -7.64 3.98 23.77
CA GLY A 391 -8.72 4.86 24.23
C GLY A 391 -8.54 6.32 23.81
N SER A 392 -7.76 6.59 22.78
CA SER A 392 -7.46 7.94 22.30
C SER A 392 -8.62 8.53 21.50
N ARG A 393 -8.79 9.85 21.59
CA ARG A 393 -9.77 10.63 20.82
C ARG A 393 -9.21 11.23 19.54
N VAL A 394 -7.93 11.02 19.24
CA VAL A 394 -7.28 11.53 18.02
C VAL A 394 -8.02 11.01 16.79
N GLY A 395 -8.41 11.94 15.91
CA GLY A 395 -9.06 11.61 14.65
C GLY A 395 -8.06 10.97 13.65
N VAL A 396 -8.59 10.20 12.70
CA VAL A 396 -7.80 9.66 11.59
C VAL A 396 -8.47 10.05 10.27
N GLY A 397 -7.70 10.59 9.33
CA GLY A 397 -8.22 11.00 8.02
C GLY A 397 -7.26 10.80 6.87
N HIS A 398 -7.77 11.01 5.66
CA HIS A 398 -6.95 11.14 4.47
C HIS A 398 -6.44 12.58 4.34
N VAL A 399 -5.25 12.76 3.74
CA VAL A 399 -4.72 14.11 3.49
C VAL A 399 -5.66 14.95 2.63
N ALA A 400 -6.34 14.35 1.65
CA ALA A 400 -7.33 15.04 0.82
C ALA A 400 -8.52 15.55 1.65
N ASP A 401 -8.98 14.77 2.65
CA ASP A 401 -10.09 15.15 3.53
C ASP A 401 -9.75 16.36 4.43
N LEU A 402 -8.47 16.49 4.78
CA LEU A 402 -7.98 17.67 5.48
C LEU A 402 -7.92 18.87 4.54
N LEU A 403 -7.24 18.73 3.40
CA LEU A 403 -7.00 19.83 2.47
C LEU A 403 -8.30 20.45 1.96
N VAL A 404 -9.32 19.64 1.62
CA VAL A 404 -10.58 20.13 1.07
C VAL A 404 -11.35 21.04 2.05
N ARG A 405 -11.10 20.92 3.38
CA ARG A 405 -11.78 21.75 4.39
C ARG A 405 -11.54 23.24 4.20
N ALA A 406 -10.40 23.61 3.65
CA ALA A 406 -10.06 25.02 3.40
C ALA A 406 -10.81 25.62 2.19
N TYR A 407 -11.60 24.79 1.46
CA TYR A 407 -12.33 25.17 0.24
C TYR A 407 -13.84 24.84 0.29
N GLN A 408 -14.36 24.50 1.48
CA GLN A 408 -15.79 24.18 1.70
C GLN A 408 -16.58 25.32 2.30
#